data_bf41f947314132f37ec536df4c406382
#
_entry.id   bf41f947314132f37ec536df4c406382
#
_cell.length_a   1.000
_cell.length_b   1.000
_cell.length_c   1.000
_cell.angle_alpha   90.00
_cell.angle_beta   90.00
_cell.angle_gamma   90.00
#
_symmetry.space_group_name_H-M   'P 1'
#
loop_
_entity.id
_entity.type
_entity.pdbx_description
1 polymer ?
#
loop_
_entity_poly.entity_id
_entity_poly.type
_entity_poly.pdbx_seq_one_letter_code
_entity_poly.pdbx_strand_id
1 'polypeptide(L)' 'EIAVSSLPEPVRAAALKPYPGGRIREADKVTQGELIRYKVEVMDNLDDYDILLTPDGTILYIDQ' A
#
# COMPACT_ATOMS: atom_id res chain seq x y z
N GLU A 1 7.64 -9.54 2.43
CA GLU A 1 6.79 -8.83 3.40
C GLU A 1 7.63 -7.93 4.28
N ILE A 2 7.14 -6.73 4.54
CA ILE A 2 7.81 -5.81 5.45
C ILE A 2 6.82 -5.41 6.55
N ALA A 3 7.34 -4.86 7.64
CA ALA A 3 6.48 -4.32 8.69
C ALA A 3 5.72 -3.12 8.14
N VAL A 4 4.45 -2.98 8.53
CA VAL A 4 3.64 -1.84 8.11
C VAL A 4 4.30 -0.54 8.52
N SER A 5 4.93 -0.53 9.70
CA SER A 5 5.63 0.65 10.21
C SER A 5 6.87 1.03 9.38
N SER A 6 7.32 0.13 8.50
CA SER A 6 8.46 0.40 7.61
C SER A 6 8.06 1.06 6.30
N LEU A 7 6.75 1.22 6.05
CA LEU A 7 6.29 1.89 4.83
C LEU A 7 6.68 3.37 4.87
N PRO A 8 7.15 3.92 3.73
CA PRO A 8 7.31 5.38 3.64
C PRO A 8 5.99 6.07 3.92
N GLU A 9 6.06 7.21 4.59
CA GLU A 9 4.85 7.95 4.96
C GLU A 9 3.97 8.29 3.76
N PRO A 10 4.51 8.73 2.61
CA PRO A 10 3.67 9.00 1.45
C PRO A 10 2.89 7.78 0.95
N VAL A 11 3.51 6.59 1.06
CA VAL A 11 2.86 5.35 0.65
C VAL A 11 1.71 5.01 1.58
N ARG A 12 1.97 5.09 2.89
CA ARG A 12 0.96 4.79 3.89
C ARG A 12 -0.23 5.74 3.78
N ALA A 13 0.05 7.03 3.66
CA ALA A 13 -1.00 8.05 3.56
C ALA A 13 -1.83 7.85 2.30
N ALA A 14 -1.18 7.60 1.16
CA ALA A 14 -1.87 7.43 -0.11
C ALA A 14 -2.74 6.17 -0.11
N ALA A 15 -2.26 5.08 0.49
CA ALA A 15 -3.01 3.83 0.53
C ALA A 15 -4.30 3.97 1.33
N LEU A 16 -4.29 4.79 2.38
CA LEU A 16 -5.46 4.96 3.24
C LEU A 16 -6.39 6.07 2.78
N LYS A 17 -5.95 6.92 1.86
CA LYS A 17 -6.76 8.05 1.42
C LYS A 17 -8.10 7.64 0.81
N PRO A 18 -8.16 6.62 -0.08
CA PRO A 18 -9.45 6.18 -0.62
C PRO A 18 -10.31 5.45 0.41
N TYR A 19 -9.73 5.05 1.53
CA TYR A 19 -10.42 4.23 2.53
C TYR A 19 -10.25 4.83 3.91
N PRO A 20 -10.97 5.93 4.22
CA PRO A 20 -10.76 6.65 5.50
C PRO A 20 -10.98 5.79 6.74
N GLY A 21 -11.86 4.79 6.65
CA GLY A 21 -12.10 3.86 7.77
C GLY A 21 -11.24 2.62 7.71
N GLY A 22 -10.34 2.53 6.73
CA GLY A 22 -9.54 1.33 6.52
C GLY A 22 -8.29 1.29 7.37
N ARG A 23 -7.67 0.11 7.35
CA ARG A 23 -6.38 -0.08 8.01
C ARG A 23 -5.51 -0.96 7.14
N ILE A 24 -4.21 -0.76 7.25
CA ILE A 24 -3.24 -1.56 6.50
C ILE A 24 -3.00 -2.85 7.26
N ARG A 25 -3.18 -3.97 6.56
CA ARG A 25 -3.03 -5.29 7.13
C ARG A 25 -1.68 -5.89 6.79
N GLU A 26 -1.22 -5.72 5.55
CA GLU A 26 0.06 -6.25 5.09
C GLU A 26 0.73 -5.28 4.16
N ALA A 27 2.05 -5.36 4.09
CA ALA A 27 2.84 -4.54 3.20
C ALA A 27 3.99 -5.35 2.64
N ASP A 28 4.26 -5.17 1.35
CA ASP A 28 5.38 -5.79 0.65
C ASP A 28 6.16 -4.74 -0.12
N LYS A 29 7.47 -4.90 -0.13
CA LYS A 29 8.32 -4.07 -0.98
C LYS A 29 8.74 -4.92 -2.16
N VAL A 30 8.39 -4.48 -3.37
CA VAL A 30 8.72 -5.17 -4.61
C VAL A 30 9.85 -4.43 -5.27
N THR A 31 10.97 -5.12 -5.48
CA THR A 31 12.14 -4.54 -6.10
C THR A 31 12.45 -5.29 -7.38
N GLN A 32 12.65 -4.56 -8.47
CA GLN A 32 13.01 -5.13 -9.75
C GLN A 32 14.09 -4.23 -10.37
N GLY A 33 15.34 -4.65 -10.27
CA GLY A 33 16.46 -3.79 -10.64
C GLY A 33 16.47 -2.57 -9.72
N GLU A 34 16.44 -1.38 -10.31
CA GLU A 34 16.38 -0.13 -9.55
C GLU A 34 14.95 0.32 -9.30
N LEU A 35 13.99 -0.43 -9.80
CA LEU A 35 12.57 -0.07 -9.67
C LEU A 35 12.02 -0.57 -8.35
N ILE A 36 11.44 0.33 -7.58
CA ILE A 36 10.85 -0.01 -6.29
C ILE A 36 9.36 0.28 -6.33
N ARG A 37 8.57 -0.68 -5.84
CA ARG A 37 7.12 -0.54 -5.69
C ARG A 37 6.74 -1.06 -4.31
N TYR A 38 5.60 -0.61 -3.83
CA TYR A 38 5.04 -1.11 -2.59
C TYR A 38 3.66 -1.67 -2.87
N LYS A 39 3.40 -2.85 -2.34
CA LYS A 39 2.09 -3.47 -2.40
C LYS A 39 1.52 -3.46 -1.00
N VAL A 40 0.36 -2.84 -0.83
CA VAL A 40 -0.25 -2.62 0.47
C VAL A 40 -1.64 -3.24 0.45
N GLU A 41 -1.92 -4.08 1.45
CA GLU A 41 -3.25 -4.64 1.63
C GLU A 41 -3.99 -3.81 2.66
N VAL A 42 -5.14 -3.23 2.24
CA VAL A 42 -5.98 -2.41 3.11
C VAL A 42 -7.28 -3.16 3.35
N MET A 43 -7.68 -3.25 4.61
CA MET A 43 -9.00 -3.77 4.99
C MET A 43 -9.91 -2.61 5.32
N ASP A 44 -11.12 -2.63 4.73
CA ASP A 44 -12.16 -1.66 5.03
C ASP A 44 -13.46 -2.42 5.16
N ASN A 45 -14.00 -2.51 6.36
CA ASN A 45 -15.11 -3.36 6.69
C ASN A 45 -14.75 -4.82 6.41
N LEU A 46 -15.49 -5.48 5.53
CA LEU A 46 -15.26 -6.88 5.16
C LEU A 46 -14.52 -7.02 3.84
N ASP A 47 -14.09 -5.91 3.26
CA ASP A 47 -13.42 -5.92 1.97
C ASP A 47 -11.92 -5.74 2.12
N ASP A 48 -11.16 -6.43 1.27
CA ASP A 48 -9.71 -6.31 1.19
C ASP A 48 -9.35 -5.70 -0.15
N TYR A 49 -8.40 -4.77 -0.13
CA TYR A 49 -7.92 -4.11 -1.33
C TYR A 49 -6.40 -4.21 -1.38
N ASP A 50 -5.88 -4.66 -2.52
CA ASP A 50 -4.43 -4.65 -2.78
C ASP A 50 -4.11 -3.44 -3.62
N ILE A 51 -3.23 -2.59 -3.11
CA ILE A 51 -2.88 -1.33 -3.75
C ILE A 51 -1.40 -1.37 -4.09
N LEU A 52 -1.08 -1.11 -5.36
CA LEU A 52 0.31 -1.00 -5.80
C LEU A 52 0.66 0.47 -5.93
N LEU A 53 1.75 0.88 -5.26
CA LEU A 53 2.15 2.28 -5.21
C LEU A 53 3.63 2.43 -5.52
N THR A 54 3.97 3.61 -6.02
CA THR A 54 5.37 4.04 -6.11
C THR A 54 5.82 4.57 -4.74
N PRO A 55 7.14 4.71 -4.51
CA PRO A 55 7.62 5.19 -3.22
C PRO A 55 7.15 6.59 -2.83
N ASP A 56 6.77 7.41 -3.81
CA ASP A 56 6.28 8.78 -3.54
C ASP A 56 4.79 8.81 -3.25
N GLY A 57 4.11 7.65 -3.26
CA GLY A 57 2.69 7.59 -2.92
C GLY A 57 1.74 7.65 -4.09
N THR A 58 2.25 7.48 -5.32
CA THR A 58 1.37 7.41 -6.49
C THR A 58 0.75 6.02 -6.57
N ILE A 59 -0.56 5.95 -6.61
CA ILE A 59 -1.28 4.69 -6.76
C ILE A 59 -1.25 4.28 -8.22
N LEU A 60 -0.71 3.10 -8.50
CA LEU A 60 -0.64 2.55 -9.85
C LEU A 60 -1.89 1.76 -10.19
N TYR A 61 -2.37 0.95 -9.25
CA TYR A 61 -3.68 0.31 -9.41
C TYR A 61 -4.18 -0.18 -8.06
N ILE A 62 -5.48 -0.49 -8.01
CA ILE A 62 -6.14 -1.07 -6.85
C ILE A 62 -6.86 -2.32 -7.34
N ASP A 63 -6.64 -3.42 -6.64
CA ASP A 63 -7.25 -4.70 -6.94
C ASP A 63 -8.02 -5.17 -5.71
N GLN A 64 -9.25 -5.58 -5.91
CA GLN A 64 -10.11 -6.02 -4.81
C GLN A 64 -10.14 -7.53 -4.66
#